data_0d7092546fc04dd7778193cc671c6c3b
#
_entry.id   0d7092546fc04dd7778193cc671c6c3b
#
_cell.length_a   1.000
_cell.length_b   1.000
_cell.length_c   1.000
_cell.angle_alpha   90.00
_cell.angle_beta   90.00
_cell.angle_gamma   90.00
#
_symmetry.space_group_name_H-M   'P 1'
#
loop_
_entity.id
_entity.type
_entity.pdbx_description
1 polymer ?
#
loop_
_entity_poly.entity_id
_entity_poly.type
_entity_poly.pdbx_seq_one_letter_code
_entity_poly.pdbx_strand_id
1 'polypeptide(L)'
;MSIKSFLARKWAQYIRKKIDLWAKDPIPTQEKILSSLIQKAKNTVFGKDHHFDQIHSYEDFVKQVPIRDYEALSPYIERVKEAQTDILWPGKPLYFAKTSGTTSGAKYIPLTKESMPYHIQAARDAIMCYIAQTGKADFVNGKMIFLQGSPILEKKNGILLGRLSGISAHYVPKYLQRNRMPSWETNCIEDWETKIDAIVKETIKEDMTVISGIPPWVQMYFERLQEKSHKPIGELFPHFQLFIYGGVNYEPYRQKFEHLIGRKVDSIELYPASEGFFAYQDSQNEKGMLLLLNSGIFYEFVEADTFFSENPKRISLKDVQIGVNYVLIVSTNAGLWGYNMGDTVMFTSLSPYRIVVTGRIKHFISAFGEHVIAKEVEEALAQAVSKAGGEVSEFTVAPQVNPASGELPYHEWFIEFEKLPEDMETFANTLDQGLQAQNSYYKDLIEGKILQRLKITCVPKSTFVEYMKSQGKFGGQNKVQHLSNDRKIADNLKW
;
A
#
# COMPACT_ATOMS: atom_id res chain seq x y z
N MET A 1 -27.32 15.98 -16.42
CA MET A 1 -26.77 14.61 -16.26
C MET A 1 -26.29 14.16 -17.63
N SER A 2 -25.02 13.82 -17.78
CA SER A 2 -24.51 13.34 -19.08
C SER A 2 -24.92 11.89 -19.35
N ILE A 3 -24.97 11.50 -20.63
CA ILE A 3 -25.20 10.10 -21.02
C ILE A 3 -24.12 9.19 -20.43
N LYS A 4 -22.86 9.65 -20.35
CA LYS A 4 -21.76 8.90 -19.75
C LYS A 4 -22.02 8.63 -18.27
N SER A 5 -22.44 9.63 -17.49
CA SER A 5 -22.74 9.47 -16.06
C SER A 5 -23.91 8.49 -15.85
N PHE A 6 -24.94 8.55 -16.69
CA PHE A 6 -26.05 7.61 -16.61
C PHE A 6 -25.60 6.16 -16.87
N LEU A 7 -24.83 5.94 -17.94
CA LEU A 7 -24.30 4.60 -18.28
C LEU A 7 -23.35 4.10 -17.21
N ALA A 8 -22.49 4.95 -16.67
CA ALA A 8 -21.59 4.61 -15.56
C ALA A 8 -22.34 4.11 -14.32
N ARG A 9 -23.45 4.78 -13.93
CA ARG A 9 -24.30 4.33 -12.81
C ARG A 9 -24.94 2.97 -13.06
N LYS A 10 -25.46 2.72 -14.26
CA LYS A 10 -26.05 1.41 -14.62
C LYS A 10 -25.00 0.31 -14.59
N TRP A 11 -23.82 0.58 -15.13
CA TRP A 11 -22.71 -0.36 -15.10
C TRP A 11 -22.20 -0.61 -13.67
N ALA A 12 -22.10 0.42 -12.85
CA ALA A 12 -21.73 0.32 -11.45
C ALA A 12 -22.66 -0.61 -10.66
N GLN A 13 -23.97 -0.48 -10.84
CA GLN A 13 -24.95 -1.38 -10.21
C GLN A 13 -24.79 -2.84 -10.67
N TYR A 14 -24.48 -3.06 -11.94
CA TYR A 14 -24.22 -4.40 -12.45
C TYR A 14 -22.94 -5.01 -11.86
N ILE A 15 -21.85 -4.24 -11.79
CA ILE A 15 -20.59 -4.68 -11.17
C ILE A 15 -20.80 -4.96 -9.69
N ARG A 16 -21.48 -4.08 -8.95
CA ARG A 16 -21.78 -4.27 -7.54
C ARG A 16 -22.51 -5.58 -7.27
N LYS A 17 -23.52 -5.91 -8.05
CA LYS A 17 -24.22 -7.21 -7.94
C LYS A 17 -23.29 -8.41 -8.14
N LYS A 18 -22.35 -8.32 -9.08
CA LYS A 18 -21.35 -9.40 -9.27
C LYS A 18 -20.41 -9.55 -8.07
N ILE A 19 -20.01 -8.43 -7.48
CA ILE A 19 -19.17 -8.43 -6.27
C ILE A 19 -19.92 -9.06 -5.10
N ASP A 20 -21.17 -8.66 -4.88
CA ASP A 20 -22.00 -9.18 -3.81
C ASP A 20 -22.23 -10.70 -3.92
N LEU A 21 -22.22 -11.27 -5.14
CA LEU A 21 -22.36 -12.71 -5.33
C LEU A 21 -21.18 -13.51 -4.80
N TRP A 22 -19.94 -13.15 -5.16
CA TRP A 22 -18.78 -13.89 -4.67
C TRP A 22 -18.43 -13.56 -3.22
N ALA A 23 -18.77 -12.36 -2.74
CA ALA A 23 -18.53 -11.96 -1.36
C ALA A 23 -19.41 -12.73 -0.35
N LYS A 24 -20.49 -13.36 -0.81
CA LYS A 24 -21.39 -14.18 0.03
C LYS A 24 -20.87 -15.58 0.31
N ASP A 25 -19.99 -16.10 -0.55
CA ASP A 25 -19.46 -17.46 -0.46
C ASP A 25 -17.92 -17.46 -0.35
N PRO A 26 -17.35 -16.85 0.69
CA PRO A 26 -15.92 -16.58 0.78
C PRO A 26 -15.07 -17.85 0.88
N ILE A 27 -15.46 -18.80 1.74
CA ILE A 27 -14.65 -19.98 2.01
C ILE A 27 -14.64 -20.94 0.82
N PRO A 28 -15.77 -21.37 0.25
CA PRO A 28 -15.77 -22.18 -0.96
C PRO A 28 -15.04 -21.52 -2.14
N THR A 29 -15.11 -20.18 -2.23
CA THR A 29 -14.37 -19.42 -3.27
C THR A 29 -12.86 -19.60 -3.09
N GLN A 30 -12.33 -19.47 -1.88
CA GLN A 30 -10.91 -19.63 -1.59
C GLN A 30 -10.43 -21.09 -1.75
N GLU A 31 -11.22 -22.07 -1.32
CA GLU A 31 -10.91 -23.49 -1.54
C GLU A 31 -10.83 -23.85 -3.03
N LYS A 32 -11.77 -23.34 -3.83
CA LYS A 32 -11.74 -23.51 -5.29
C LYS A 32 -10.53 -22.86 -5.93
N ILE A 33 -10.10 -21.68 -5.44
CA ILE A 33 -8.90 -21.01 -5.92
C ILE A 33 -7.67 -21.84 -5.59
N LEU A 34 -7.48 -22.30 -4.34
CA LEU A 34 -6.35 -23.13 -3.96
C LEU A 34 -6.27 -24.37 -4.86
N SER A 35 -7.36 -25.12 -4.98
CA SER A 35 -7.42 -26.30 -5.84
C SER A 35 -7.06 -25.99 -7.30
N SER A 36 -7.57 -24.88 -7.85
CA SER A 36 -7.25 -24.44 -9.21
C SER A 36 -5.78 -24.06 -9.41
N LEU A 37 -5.18 -23.37 -8.41
CA LEU A 37 -3.77 -22.99 -8.45
C LEU A 37 -2.87 -24.24 -8.45
N ILE A 38 -3.10 -25.18 -7.55
CA ILE A 38 -2.36 -26.44 -7.42
C ILE A 38 -2.47 -27.24 -8.72
N GLN A 39 -3.70 -27.45 -9.22
CA GLN A 39 -3.93 -28.22 -10.44
C GLN A 39 -3.24 -27.63 -11.67
N LYS A 40 -3.20 -26.31 -11.80
CA LYS A 40 -2.52 -25.64 -12.92
C LYS A 40 -1.01 -25.75 -12.80
N ALA A 41 -0.47 -25.61 -11.60
CA ALA A 41 0.98 -25.58 -11.39
C ALA A 41 1.62 -26.94 -11.11
N LYS A 42 0.87 -28.04 -11.03
CA LYS A 42 1.39 -29.38 -10.66
C LYS A 42 2.54 -29.88 -11.54
N ASN A 43 2.59 -29.45 -12.80
CA ASN A 43 3.63 -29.86 -13.73
C ASN A 43 4.83 -28.91 -13.78
N THR A 44 4.79 -27.78 -13.09
CA THR A 44 5.91 -26.84 -12.96
C THR A 44 7.03 -27.46 -12.14
N VAL A 45 8.22 -26.87 -12.22
CA VAL A 45 9.35 -27.28 -11.36
C VAL A 45 8.98 -27.18 -9.91
N PHE A 46 8.43 -26.02 -9.49
CA PHE A 46 7.99 -25.80 -8.10
C PHE A 46 6.91 -26.81 -7.68
N GLY A 47 5.93 -27.09 -8.53
CA GLY A 47 4.87 -28.04 -8.23
C GLY A 47 5.39 -29.47 -8.04
N LYS A 48 6.40 -29.88 -8.82
CA LYS A 48 7.05 -31.20 -8.65
C LYS A 48 7.91 -31.26 -7.39
N ASP A 49 8.69 -30.21 -7.11
CA ASP A 49 9.55 -30.12 -5.92
C ASP A 49 8.73 -30.14 -4.62
N HIS A 50 7.45 -29.74 -4.69
CA HIS A 50 6.52 -29.64 -3.55
C HIS A 50 5.35 -30.64 -3.64
N HIS A 51 5.48 -31.68 -4.47
CA HIS A 51 4.52 -32.79 -4.56
C HIS A 51 3.06 -32.33 -4.73
N PHE A 52 2.80 -31.39 -5.65
CA PHE A 52 1.46 -30.86 -5.89
C PHE A 52 0.45 -31.92 -6.35
N ASP A 53 0.90 -33.02 -6.89
CA ASP A 53 0.09 -34.20 -7.23
C ASP A 53 -0.45 -34.94 -6.00
N GLN A 54 0.13 -34.72 -4.81
CA GLN A 54 -0.26 -35.34 -3.55
C GLN A 54 -1.05 -34.40 -2.63
N ILE A 55 -1.29 -33.16 -3.06
CA ILE A 55 -2.05 -32.17 -2.26
C ILE A 55 -3.54 -32.29 -2.59
N HIS A 56 -4.31 -32.76 -1.61
CA HIS A 56 -5.76 -32.93 -1.71
C HIS A 56 -6.54 -32.08 -0.70
N SER A 57 -5.86 -31.52 0.29
CA SER A 57 -6.44 -30.69 1.36
C SER A 57 -5.59 -29.45 1.64
N TYR A 58 -6.13 -28.52 2.43
CA TYR A 58 -5.36 -27.38 2.92
C TYR A 58 -4.22 -27.84 3.85
N GLU A 59 -4.48 -28.84 4.66
CA GLU A 59 -3.50 -29.44 5.57
C GLU A 59 -2.31 -30.07 4.81
N ASP A 60 -2.56 -30.72 3.66
CA ASP A 60 -1.50 -31.23 2.79
C ASP A 60 -0.71 -30.06 2.18
N PHE A 61 -1.39 -29.00 1.76
CA PHE A 61 -0.75 -27.82 1.20
C PHE A 61 0.22 -27.18 2.22
N VAL A 62 -0.23 -27.00 3.45
CA VAL A 62 0.61 -26.44 4.54
C VAL A 62 1.85 -27.28 4.80
N LYS A 63 1.75 -28.62 4.74
CA LYS A 63 2.89 -29.54 4.93
C LYS A 63 3.89 -29.49 3.79
N GLN A 64 3.42 -29.37 2.53
CA GLN A 64 4.27 -29.44 1.35
C GLN A 64 4.85 -28.06 0.96
N VAL A 65 4.17 -26.98 1.25
CA VAL A 65 4.54 -25.63 0.82
C VAL A 65 4.86 -24.75 2.04
N PRO A 66 6.12 -24.65 2.46
CA PRO A 66 6.50 -23.78 3.57
C PRO A 66 6.33 -22.29 3.24
N ILE A 67 6.17 -21.46 4.28
CA ILE A 67 6.19 -20.01 4.14
C ILE A 67 7.57 -19.59 3.65
N ARG A 68 7.60 -18.70 2.65
CA ARG A 68 8.81 -18.14 2.05
C ARG A 68 8.73 -16.64 1.88
N ASP A 69 9.81 -15.96 2.09
CA ASP A 69 10.02 -14.60 1.62
C ASP A 69 10.62 -14.60 0.19
N TYR A 70 10.95 -13.42 -0.31
CA TYR A 70 11.54 -13.28 -1.65
C TYR A 70 12.87 -14.01 -1.78
N GLU A 71 13.71 -13.96 -0.77
CA GLU A 71 15.04 -14.56 -0.76
C GLU A 71 14.94 -16.11 -0.90
N ALA A 72 14.01 -16.70 -0.18
CA ALA A 72 13.77 -18.15 -0.24
C ALA A 72 13.12 -18.59 -1.58
N LEU A 73 12.42 -17.69 -2.31
CA LEU A 73 11.92 -17.95 -3.67
C LEU A 73 12.90 -17.56 -4.76
N SER A 74 13.94 -16.80 -4.44
CA SER A 74 14.92 -16.27 -5.40
C SER A 74 15.51 -17.35 -6.32
N PRO A 75 15.87 -18.57 -5.87
CA PRO A 75 16.39 -19.61 -6.76
C PRO A 75 15.47 -19.97 -7.93
N TYR A 76 14.16 -19.96 -7.71
CA TYR A 76 13.18 -20.18 -8.79
C TYR A 76 13.01 -18.93 -9.65
N ILE A 77 12.97 -17.74 -9.02
CA ILE A 77 12.80 -16.47 -9.72
C ILE A 77 13.97 -16.21 -10.68
N GLU A 78 15.20 -16.50 -10.28
CA GLU A 78 16.37 -16.34 -11.16
C GLU A 78 16.25 -17.23 -12.42
N ARG A 79 15.79 -18.46 -12.29
CA ARG A 79 15.54 -19.35 -13.43
C ARG A 79 14.47 -18.78 -14.38
N VAL A 80 13.41 -18.17 -13.82
CA VAL A 80 12.38 -17.46 -14.63
C VAL A 80 12.99 -16.25 -15.33
N LYS A 81 13.89 -15.50 -14.68
CA LYS A 81 14.63 -14.35 -15.27
C LYS A 81 15.56 -14.77 -16.41
N GLU A 82 16.08 -16.00 -16.37
CA GLU A 82 16.82 -16.64 -17.45
C GLU A 82 15.92 -17.16 -18.57
N ALA A 83 14.64 -16.83 -18.52
CA ALA A 83 13.60 -17.23 -19.48
C ALA A 83 13.30 -18.74 -19.53
N GLN A 84 13.65 -19.50 -18.49
CA GLN A 84 13.16 -20.86 -18.34
C GLN A 84 11.64 -20.85 -18.14
N THR A 85 10.97 -21.83 -18.74
CA THR A 85 9.50 -21.96 -18.66
C THR A 85 9.09 -22.94 -17.56
N ASP A 86 7.83 -22.83 -17.14
CA ASP A 86 7.21 -23.80 -16.24
C ASP A 86 7.95 -23.98 -14.91
N ILE A 87 8.53 -22.88 -14.40
CA ILE A 87 9.27 -22.90 -13.14
C ILE A 87 8.30 -22.74 -11.95
N LEU A 88 7.71 -21.55 -11.79
CA LEU A 88 6.78 -21.21 -10.70
C LEU A 88 5.32 -21.31 -11.16
N TRP A 89 5.06 -21.03 -12.44
CA TRP A 89 3.77 -21.04 -13.09
C TRP A 89 3.93 -21.54 -14.53
N PRO A 90 2.87 -22.12 -15.16
CA PRO A 90 2.97 -22.57 -16.54
C PRO A 90 3.36 -21.45 -17.51
N GLY A 91 4.30 -21.75 -18.38
CA GLY A 91 4.82 -20.82 -19.39
C GLY A 91 5.80 -19.80 -18.83
N LYS A 92 5.80 -18.62 -19.43
CA LYS A 92 6.62 -17.46 -19.01
C LYS A 92 5.72 -16.33 -18.53
N PRO A 93 6.15 -15.54 -17.53
CA PRO A 93 5.43 -14.32 -17.17
C PRO A 93 5.49 -13.30 -18.32
N LEU A 94 4.48 -12.45 -18.42
CA LEU A 94 4.47 -11.32 -19.35
C LEU A 94 5.45 -10.23 -18.93
N TYR A 95 5.50 -9.99 -17.62
CA TYR A 95 6.31 -8.94 -17.01
C TYR A 95 6.98 -9.43 -15.74
N PHE A 96 8.04 -8.74 -15.38
CA PHE A 96 8.48 -8.63 -14.00
C PHE A 96 8.16 -7.23 -13.45
N ALA A 97 7.42 -7.16 -12.38
CA ALA A 97 7.29 -5.93 -11.62
C ALA A 97 8.54 -5.75 -10.75
N LYS A 98 9.32 -4.70 -11.07
CA LYS A 98 10.51 -4.30 -10.29
C LYS A 98 10.05 -3.48 -9.10
N THR A 99 10.35 -3.92 -7.89
CA THR A 99 10.03 -3.21 -6.66
C THR A 99 11.30 -2.96 -5.85
N SER A 100 11.29 -1.95 -4.99
CA SER A 100 12.40 -1.68 -4.08
C SER A 100 12.61 -2.89 -3.15
N GLY A 101 13.78 -3.50 -3.24
CA GLY A 101 14.20 -4.56 -2.34
C GLY A 101 14.66 -3.99 -1.00
N THR A 102 14.64 -4.81 0.04
CA THR A 102 15.04 -4.38 1.38
C THR A 102 16.51 -4.70 1.68
N THR A 103 17.00 -5.89 1.36
CA THR A 103 18.37 -6.33 1.73
C THR A 103 19.24 -6.74 0.55
N SER A 104 18.68 -7.27 -0.52
CA SER A 104 19.43 -7.86 -1.66
C SER A 104 19.27 -7.08 -2.96
N GLY A 105 18.76 -5.84 -2.92
CA GLY A 105 18.52 -5.04 -4.12
C GLY A 105 17.07 -5.09 -4.61
N ALA A 106 16.83 -4.94 -5.92
CA ALA A 106 15.50 -4.93 -6.49
C ALA A 106 14.89 -6.32 -6.54
N LYS A 107 13.64 -6.46 -6.09
CA LYS A 107 12.83 -7.66 -6.27
C LYS A 107 12.18 -7.65 -7.66
N TYR A 108 12.03 -8.84 -8.22
CA TYR A 108 11.39 -9.08 -9.52
C TYR A 108 10.21 -10.02 -9.33
N ILE A 109 9.02 -9.45 -9.24
CA ILE A 109 7.77 -10.19 -9.02
C ILE A 109 7.16 -10.55 -10.37
N PRO A 110 6.93 -11.83 -10.68
CA PRO A 110 6.37 -12.23 -11.95
C PRO A 110 4.91 -11.80 -12.08
N LEU A 111 4.52 -11.33 -13.27
CA LEU A 111 3.14 -11.02 -13.64
C LEU A 111 2.78 -11.87 -14.87
N THR A 112 1.81 -12.73 -14.72
CA THR A 112 1.37 -13.66 -15.77
C THR A 112 0.20 -13.08 -16.58
N LYS A 113 -0.14 -13.77 -17.66
CA LYS A 113 -1.34 -13.45 -18.44
C LYS A 113 -2.62 -13.63 -17.62
N GLU A 114 -2.61 -14.54 -16.65
CA GLU A 114 -3.72 -14.82 -15.76
C GLU A 114 -3.84 -13.79 -14.62
N SER A 115 -2.73 -13.27 -14.09
CA SER A 115 -2.74 -12.33 -12.96
C SER A 115 -3.01 -10.89 -13.40
N MET A 116 -2.48 -10.46 -14.54
CA MET A 116 -2.54 -9.06 -14.98
C MET A 116 -3.96 -8.48 -15.09
N PRO A 117 -4.99 -9.22 -15.59
CA PRO A 117 -6.35 -8.70 -15.64
C PRO A 117 -6.92 -8.27 -14.28
N TYR A 118 -6.57 -8.97 -13.21
CA TYR A 118 -7.10 -8.67 -11.86
C TYR A 118 -6.61 -7.34 -11.32
N HIS A 119 -5.38 -6.92 -11.63
CA HIS A 119 -4.88 -5.60 -11.26
C HIS A 119 -5.73 -4.46 -11.86
N ILE A 120 -6.15 -4.62 -13.12
CA ILE A 120 -6.94 -3.59 -13.81
C ILE A 120 -8.40 -3.64 -13.38
N GLN A 121 -8.96 -4.84 -13.23
CA GLN A 121 -10.35 -5.02 -12.82
C GLN A 121 -10.59 -4.50 -11.40
N ALA A 122 -9.70 -4.76 -10.46
CA ALA A 122 -9.85 -4.32 -9.08
C ALA A 122 -9.90 -2.79 -8.97
N ALA A 123 -9.01 -2.07 -9.65
CA ALA A 123 -9.04 -0.60 -9.67
C ALA A 123 -10.34 -0.05 -10.27
N ARG A 124 -10.83 -0.66 -11.36
CA ARG A 124 -12.15 -0.33 -11.95
C ARG A 124 -13.28 -0.62 -10.99
N ASP A 125 -13.29 -1.79 -10.36
CA ASP A 125 -14.38 -2.25 -9.50
C ASP A 125 -14.48 -1.39 -8.23
N ALA A 126 -13.38 -0.90 -7.70
CA ALA A 126 -13.36 0.09 -6.61
C ALA A 126 -14.14 1.37 -6.98
N ILE A 127 -13.87 1.93 -8.17
CA ILE A 127 -14.59 3.11 -8.69
C ILE A 127 -16.08 2.77 -8.92
N MET A 128 -16.38 1.59 -9.44
CA MET A 128 -17.78 1.16 -9.66
C MET A 128 -18.53 0.98 -8.34
N CYS A 129 -17.89 0.45 -7.29
CA CYS A 129 -18.49 0.37 -5.95
C CYS A 129 -18.81 1.76 -5.39
N TYR A 130 -17.89 2.71 -5.53
CA TYR A 130 -18.11 4.10 -5.13
C TYR A 130 -19.31 4.72 -5.86
N ILE A 131 -19.39 4.58 -7.19
CA ILE A 131 -20.54 5.07 -7.98
C ILE A 131 -21.83 4.38 -7.56
N ALA A 132 -21.81 3.05 -7.37
CA ALA A 132 -22.98 2.29 -6.99
C ALA A 132 -23.56 2.72 -5.64
N GLN A 133 -22.68 3.02 -4.66
CA GLN A 133 -23.08 3.43 -3.33
C GLN A 133 -23.53 4.89 -3.26
N THR A 134 -22.75 5.80 -3.85
CA THR A 134 -22.95 7.25 -3.68
C THR A 134 -23.86 7.87 -4.73
N GLY A 135 -24.02 7.19 -5.87
CA GLY A 135 -24.68 7.74 -7.06
C GLY A 135 -23.87 8.82 -7.78
N LYS A 136 -22.70 9.20 -7.24
CA LYS A 136 -21.83 10.23 -7.82
C LYS A 136 -21.06 9.64 -9.02
N ALA A 137 -21.33 10.11 -10.23
CA ALA A 137 -20.71 9.62 -11.45
C ALA A 137 -20.29 10.75 -12.41
N ASP A 138 -20.51 12.01 -12.05
CA ASP A 138 -20.29 13.12 -12.98
C ASP A 138 -18.81 13.38 -13.25
N PHE A 139 -17.92 12.91 -12.35
CA PHE A 139 -16.48 12.94 -12.53
C PHE A 139 -15.98 12.19 -13.77
N VAL A 140 -16.75 11.26 -14.34
CA VAL A 140 -16.36 10.54 -15.58
C VAL A 140 -16.29 11.45 -16.81
N ASN A 141 -16.79 12.68 -16.70
CA ASN A 141 -16.80 13.66 -17.81
C ASN A 141 -15.52 14.50 -17.87
N GLY A 142 -14.80 14.67 -16.76
CA GLY A 142 -13.60 15.48 -16.65
C GLY A 142 -12.31 14.69 -16.83
N LYS A 143 -11.21 15.27 -16.40
CA LYS A 143 -9.87 14.68 -16.50
C LYS A 143 -9.53 13.85 -15.26
N MET A 144 -8.90 12.72 -15.51
CA MET A 144 -8.39 11.81 -14.49
C MET A 144 -6.87 11.90 -14.49
N ILE A 145 -6.29 12.41 -13.40
CA ILE A 145 -4.84 12.57 -13.26
C ILE A 145 -4.27 11.38 -12.50
N PHE A 146 -3.24 10.75 -13.07
CA PHE A 146 -2.54 9.62 -12.48
C PHE A 146 -1.08 9.99 -12.20
N LEU A 147 -0.74 10.14 -10.92
CA LEU A 147 0.64 10.32 -10.48
C LEU A 147 1.27 8.94 -10.28
N GLN A 148 2.07 8.52 -11.25
CA GLN A 148 2.62 7.17 -11.31
C GLN A 148 4.07 7.16 -11.80
N GLY A 149 4.77 6.03 -11.59
CA GLY A 149 6.10 5.81 -12.14
C GLY A 149 6.12 5.82 -13.67
N SER A 150 7.32 5.94 -14.25
CA SER A 150 7.51 5.90 -15.69
C SER A 150 6.94 4.61 -16.31
N PRO A 151 6.22 4.72 -17.44
CA PRO A 151 5.70 3.56 -18.16
C PRO A 151 6.74 2.89 -19.08
N ILE A 152 7.96 3.39 -19.10
CA ILE A 152 9.06 2.80 -19.88
C ILE A 152 9.35 1.41 -19.33
N LEU A 153 9.41 0.44 -20.23
CA LEU A 153 9.69 -0.95 -19.89
C LEU A 153 11.04 -1.36 -20.48
N GLU A 154 11.86 -1.96 -19.66
CA GLU A 154 13.06 -2.64 -20.10
C GLU A 154 12.69 -4.04 -20.61
N LYS A 155 13.51 -4.62 -21.48
CA LYS A 155 13.34 -6.00 -21.94
C LYS A 155 14.57 -6.82 -21.63
N LYS A 156 14.39 -7.92 -20.87
CA LYS A 156 15.48 -8.87 -20.55
C LYS A 156 15.01 -10.29 -20.85
N ASN A 157 15.79 -11.02 -21.64
CA ASN A 157 15.49 -12.43 -22.01
C ASN A 157 14.06 -12.63 -22.55
N GLY A 158 13.52 -11.62 -23.25
CA GLY A 158 12.17 -11.68 -23.83
C GLY A 158 11.03 -11.30 -22.87
N ILE A 159 11.33 -11.06 -21.60
CA ILE A 159 10.35 -10.62 -20.57
C ILE A 159 10.49 -9.11 -20.36
N LEU A 160 9.37 -8.42 -20.26
CA LEU A 160 9.34 -6.98 -20.00
C LEU A 160 9.47 -6.69 -18.50
N LEU A 161 10.22 -5.64 -18.15
CA LEU A 161 10.48 -5.23 -16.78
C LEU A 161 10.05 -3.78 -16.57
N GLY A 162 9.41 -3.50 -15.47
CA GLY A 162 9.04 -2.14 -15.08
C GLY A 162 8.42 -2.08 -13.69
N ARG A 163 8.08 -0.89 -13.23
CA ARG A 163 7.26 -0.75 -12.01
C ARG A 163 5.82 -1.14 -12.32
N LEU A 164 5.10 -1.71 -11.34
CA LEU A 164 3.69 -2.12 -11.53
C LEU A 164 2.83 -0.98 -12.09
N SER A 165 2.97 0.23 -11.55
CA SER A 165 2.21 1.39 -12.02
C SER A 165 2.51 1.76 -13.47
N GLY A 166 3.77 1.62 -13.89
CA GLY A 166 4.18 1.79 -15.28
C GLY A 166 3.62 0.70 -16.19
N ILE A 167 3.68 -0.57 -15.77
CA ILE A 167 3.08 -1.70 -16.50
C ILE A 167 1.57 -1.49 -16.66
N SER A 168 0.87 -1.11 -15.58
CA SER A 168 -0.56 -0.87 -15.60
C SER A 168 -0.97 0.26 -16.55
N ALA A 169 -0.08 1.22 -16.81
CA ALA A 169 -0.31 2.30 -17.77
C ALA A 169 -0.61 1.80 -19.19
N HIS A 170 -0.03 0.67 -19.59
CA HIS A 170 -0.25 0.05 -20.89
C HIS A 170 -1.62 -0.63 -21.04
N TYR A 171 -2.32 -0.86 -19.93
CA TYR A 171 -3.62 -1.55 -19.87
C TYR A 171 -4.82 -0.61 -19.73
N VAL A 172 -4.58 0.71 -19.68
CA VAL A 172 -5.68 1.67 -19.61
C VAL A 172 -6.55 1.56 -20.86
N PRO A 173 -7.86 1.30 -20.71
CA PRO A 173 -8.77 1.14 -21.85
C PRO A 173 -8.77 2.38 -22.75
N LYS A 174 -8.84 2.17 -24.09
CA LYS A 174 -8.80 3.25 -25.09
C LYS A 174 -9.82 4.36 -24.83
N TYR A 175 -11.02 4.01 -24.36
CA TYR A 175 -12.07 4.99 -24.06
C TYR A 175 -11.74 5.91 -22.86
N LEU A 176 -10.83 5.50 -21.95
CA LEU A 176 -10.35 6.32 -20.83
C LEU A 176 -9.12 7.14 -21.19
N GLN A 177 -8.34 6.75 -22.20
CA GLN A 177 -7.10 7.43 -22.56
C GLN A 177 -7.31 8.91 -22.89
N ARG A 178 -8.46 9.26 -23.47
CA ARG A 178 -8.80 10.65 -23.84
C ARG A 178 -8.96 11.58 -22.63
N ASN A 179 -9.38 11.01 -21.50
CA ASN A 179 -9.60 11.76 -20.27
C ASN A 179 -8.45 11.60 -19.28
N ARG A 180 -7.46 10.79 -19.62
CA ARG A 180 -6.31 10.52 -18.77
C ARG A 180 -5.22 11.58 -18.95
N MET A 181 -4.64 11.98 -17.82
CA MET A 181 -3.46 12.85 -17.77
C MET A 181 -2.46 12.31 -16.74
N PRO A 182 -1.20 12.70 -16.79
CA PRO A 182 -0.58 13.51 -17.83
C PRO A 182 -0.44 12.73 -19.15
N SER A 183 0.12 13.40 -20.17
CA SER A 183 0.46 12.76 -21.45
C SER A 183 1.43 11.59 -21.27
N TRP A 184 1.57 10.76 -22.32
CA TRP A 184 2.52 9.67 -22.31
C TRP A 184 3.97 10.18 -22.20
N GLU A 185 4.30 11.23 -22.93
CA GLU A 185 5.60 11.86 -22.94
C GLU A 185 6.00 12.37 -21.56
N THR A 186 5.11 13.07 -20.89
CA THR A 186 5.32 13.55 -19.52
C THR A 186 5.43 12.38 -18.51
N ASN A 187 4.66 11.32 -18.70
CA ASN A 187 4.79 10.14 -17.85
C ASN A 187 6.14 9.43 -18.01
N CYS A 188 6.80 9.54 -19.16
CA CYS A 188 8.11 8.96 -19.43
C CYS A 188 9.27 9.72 -18.76
N ILE A 189 9.06 10.92 -18.26
CA ILE A 189 10.09 11.65 -17.50
C ILE A 189 10.44 10.87 -16.24
N GLU A 190 11.73 10.59 -16.05
CA GLU A 190 12.21 9.79 -14.90
C GLU A 190 12.50 10.68 -13.68
N ASP A 191 13.11 11.87 -13.91
CA ASP A 191 13.35 12.85 -12.86
C ASP A 191 12.02 13.38 -12.33
N TRP A 192 11.78 13.19 -11.04
CA TRP A 192 10.48 13.45 -10.44
C TRP A 192 10.14 14.94 -10.34
N GLU A 193 11.11 15.80 -10.07
CA GLU A 193 10.87 17.24 -9.97
C GLU A 193 10.52 17.82 -11.34
N THR A 194 11.27 17.47 -12.36
CA THR A 194 10.98 17.82 -13.76
C THR A 194 9.61 17.28 -14.18
N LYS A 195 9.30 16.06 -13.79
CA LYS A 195 8.03 15.40 -14.11
C LYS A 195 6.85 16.13 -13.50
N ILE A 196 6.93 16.48 -12.19
CA ILE A 196 5.83 17.15 -11.51
C ILE A 196 5.56 18.54 -12.10
N ASP A 197 6.61 19.28 -12.47
CA ASP A 197 6.48 20.57 -13.12
C ASP A 197 5.83 20.46 -14.51
N ALA A 198 6.17 19.41 -15.27
CA ALA A 198 5.54 19.12 -16.56
C ALA A 198 4.07 18.75 -16.38
N ILE A 199 3.73 17.90 -15.38
CA ILE A 199 2.35 17.55 -15.05
C ILE A 199 1.55 18.80 -14.70
N VAL A 200 2.07 19.66 -13.83
CA VAL A 200 1.40 20.92 -13.46
C VAL A 200 1.15 21.80 -14.70
N LYS A 201 2.15 21.94 -15.58
CA LYS A 201 2.02 22.71 -16.82
C LYS A 201 0.91 22.16 -17.73
N GLU A 202 0.78 20.84 -17.85
CA GLU A 202 -0.25 20.20 -18.66
C GLU A 202 -1.65 20.32 -18.06
N THR A 203 -1.76 20.29 -16.72
CA THR A 203 -3.03 20.04 -16.04
C THR A 203 -3.67 21.28 -15.43
N ILE A 204 -2.93 22.35 -15.19
CA ILE A 204 -3.40 23.56 -14.48
C ILE A 204 -4.62 24.25 -15.13
N LYS A 205 -4.86 24.03 -16.41
CA LYS A 205 -6.00 24.59 -17.18
C LYS A 205 -7.08 23.57 -17.49
N GLU A 206 -6.91 22.34 -17.05
CA GLU A 206 -7.84 21.26 -17.33
C GLU A 206 -8.91 21.15 -16.24
N ASP A 207 -10.00 20.45 -16.55
CA ASP A 207 -11.04 20.14 -15.57
C ASP A 207 -10.72 18.82 -14.85
N MET A 208 -9.87 18.86 -13.84
CA MET A 208 -9.54 17.71 -13.03
C MET A 208 -10.75 17.32 -12.16
N THR A 209 -11.21 16.08 -12.32
CA THR A 209 -12.31 15.53 -11.53
C THR A 209 -11.88 14.38 -10.62
N VAL A 210 -10.83 13.68 -11.00
CA VAL A 210 -10.24 12.57 -10.24
C VAL A 210 -8.72 12.71 -10.22
N ILE A 211 -8.11 12.44 -9.07
CA ILE A 211 -6.68 12.23 -8.97
C ILE A 211 -6.40 10.88 -8.34
N SER A 212 -5.39 10.16 -8.85
CA SER A 212 -4.89 8.93 -8.26
C SER A 212 -3.38 9.01 -8.06
N GLY A 213 -2.94 8.65 -6.87
CA GLY A 213 -1.52 8.64 -6.51
C GLY A 213 -1.29 8.35 -5.04
N ILE A 214 -0.05 8.15 -4.68
CA ILE A 214 0.38 8.02 -3.28
C ILE A 214 0.23 9.39 -2.61
N PRO A 215 -0.34 9.50 -1.40
CA PRO A 215 -0.60 10.78 -0.74
C PRO A 215 0.56 11.79 -0.76
N PRO A 216 1.81 11.48 -0.39
CA PRO A 216 2.92 12.44 -0.46
C PRO A 216 3.14 13.03 -1.86
N TRP A 217 2.96 12.23 -2.93
CA TRP A 217 3.13 12.70 -4.30
C TRP A 217 2.00 13.60 -4.77
N VAL A 218 0.78 13.30 -4.33
CA VAL A 218 -0.38 14.15 -4.62
C VAL A 218 -0.28 15.46 -3.85
N GLN A 219 0.21 15.43 -2.60
CA GLN A 219 0.49 16.63 -1.82
C GLN A 219 1.46 17.55 -2.56
N MET A 220 2.62 17.04 -2.96
CA MET A 220 3.63 17.80 -3.71
C MET A 220 3.04 18.42 -5.01
N TYR A 221 2.23 17.66 -5.73
CA TYR A 221 1.54 18.16 -6.92
C TYR A 221 0.57 19.31 -6.58
N PHE A 222 -0.20 19.18 -5.51
CA PHE A 222 -1.13 20.23 -5.07
C PHE A 222 -0.38 21.50 -4.62
N GLU A 223 0.71 21.36 -3.91
CA GLU A 223 1.56 22.48 -3.48
C GLU A 223 2.13 23.22 -4.70
N ARG A 224 2.65 22.50 -5.69
CA ARG A 224 3.14 23.08 -6.96
C ARG A 224 2.03 23.79 -7.75
N LEU A 225 0.81 23.26 -7.75
CA LEU A 225 -0.35 23.92 -8.36
C LEU A 225 -0.71 25.23 -7.64
N GLN A 226 -0.71 25.24 -6.31
CA GLN A 226 -0.98 26.43 -5.50
C GLN A 226 0.08 27.51 -5.72
N GLU A 227 1.36 27.16 -5.73
CA GLU A 227 2.46 28.08 -6.03
C GLU A 227 2.26 28.78 -7.37
N LYS A 228 1.79 28.06 -8.41
CA LYS A 228 1.60 28.62 -9.76
C LYS A 228 0.27 29.33 -9.96
N SER A 229 -0.80 28.88 -9.30
CA SER A 229 -2.15 29.42 -9.50
C SER A 229 -2.55 30.47 -8.48
N HIS A 230 -1.90 30.47 -7.31
CA HIS A 230 -2.29 31.26 -6.11
C HIS A 230 -3.75 31.00 -5.66
N LYS A 231 -4.27 29.78 -5.90
CA LYS A 231 -5.63 29.36 -5.58
C LYS A 231 -5.65 28.02 -4.83
N PRO A 232 -6.61 27.83 -3.92
CA PRO A 232 -6.90 26.49 -3.41
C PRO A 232 -7.24 25.53 -4.54
N ILE A 233 -6.89 24.24 -4.37
CA ILE A 233 -7.11 23.21 -5.40
C ILE A 233 -8.61 23.07 -5.76
N GLY A 234 -9.50 23.21 -4.78
CA GLY A 234 -10.94 23.13 -5.00
C GLY A 234 -11.53 24.30 -5.76
N GLU A 235 -10.85 25.48 -5.76
CA GLU A 235 -11.21 26.61 -6.61
C GLU A 235 -10.61 26.48 -8.02
N LEU A 236 -9.38 25.97 -8.10
CA LEU A 236 -8.72 25.70 -9.39
C LEU A 236 -9.46 24.61 -10.17
N PHE A 237 -9.92 23.57 -9.47
CA PHE A 237 -10.69 22.44 -10.03
C PHE A 237 -12.05 22.30 -9.32
N PRO A 238 -13.05 23.10 -9.70
CA PRO A 238 -14.35 23.10 -9.03
C PRO A 238 -15.08 21.75 -9.06
N HIS A 239 -14.82 20.94 -10.09
CA HIS A 239 -15.42 19.63 -10.27
C HIS A 239 -14.58 18.48 -9.69
N PHE A 240 -13.49 18.76 -8.98
CA PHE A 240 -12.69 17.74 -8.32
C PHE A 240 -13.53 17.01 -7.27
N GLN A 241 -13.73 15.72 -7.46
CA GLN A 241 -14.71 14.92 -6.71
C GLN A 241 -14.11 13.72 -5.98
N LEU A 242 -13.02 13.15 -6.51
CA LEU A 242 -12.52 11.86 -6.00
C LEU A 242 -10.99 11.78 -5.97
N PHE A 243 -10.46 11.43 -4.80
CA PHE A 243 -9.06 11.06 -4.61
C PHE A 243 -8.94 9.55 -4.44
N ILE A 244 -8.11 8.88 -5.27
CA ILE A 244 -7.85 7.44 -5.22
C ILE A 244 -6.40 7.25 -4.77
N TYR A 245 -6.21 6.56 -3.66
CA TYR A 245 -4.89 6.38 -3.08
C TYR A 245 -4.62 4.92 -2.67
N GLY A 246 -3.35 4.63 -2.38
CA GLY A 246 -2.92 3.35 -1.84
C GLY A 246 -1.44 3.37 -1.49
N GLY A 247 -1.00 2.31 -0.85
CA GLY A 247 0.41 2.11 -0.52
C GLY A 247 0.94 2.92 0.66
N VAL A 248 0.20 3.91 1.16
CA VAL A 248 0.47 4.70 2.38
C VAL A 248 -0.87 5.01 3.05
N ASN A 249 -0.90 5.00 4.37
CA ASN A 249 -2.05 5.47 5.13
C ASN A 249 -2.27 6.96 4.85
N TYR A 250 -3.50 7.32 4.51
CA TYR A 250 -3.87 8.71 4.18
C TYR A 250 -4.17 9.58 5.40
N GLU A 251 -4.53 8.97 6.54
CA GLU A 251 -5.00 9.73 7.70
C GLU A 251 -4.02 10.80 8.18
N PRO A 252 -2.69 10.56 8.26
CA PRO A 252 -1.75 11.61 8.63
C PRO A 252 -1.72 12.82 7.67
N TYR A 253 -2.08 12.60 6.40
CA TYR A 253 -2.07 13.63 5.36
C TYR A 253 -3.42 14.34 5.18
N ARG A 254 -4.50 13.80 5.74
CA ARG A 254 -5.89 14.25 5.50
C ARG A 254 -6.09 15.72 5.78
N GLN A 255 -5.65 16.20 6.92
CA GLN A 255 -5.82 17.62 7.33
C GLN A 255 -5.11 18.56 6.35
N LYS A 256 -3.88 18.23 5.96
CA LYS A 256 -3.12 19.00 4.96
C LYS A 256 -3.84 19.03 3.61
N PHE A 257 -4.39 17.90 3.18
CA PHE A 257 -5.16 17.84 1.93
C PHE A 257 -6.44 18.68 2.00
N GLU A 258 -7.19 18.62 3.10
CA GLU A 258 -8.39 19.44 3.27
C GLU A 258 -8.05 20.94 3.22
N HIS A 259 -6.90 21.33 3.79
CA HIS A 259 -6.38 22.69 3.71
C HIS A 259 -6.00 23.09 2.27
N LEU A 260 -5.19 22.27 1.58
CA LEU A 260 -4.77 22.51 0.20
C LEU A 260 -5.96 22.57 -0.76
N ILE A 261 -6.95 21.71 -0.56
CA ILE A 261 -8.14 21.65 -1.41
C ILE A 261 -9.15 22.77 -1.05
N GLY A 262 -9.23 23.17 0.20
CA GLY A 262 -10.19 24.14 0.72
C GLY A 262 -11.60 23.58 0.96
N ARG A 263 -11.82 22.29 0.75
CA ARG A 263 -13.07 21.56 1.02
C ARG A 263 -12.85 20.06 1.14
N LYS A 264 -13.81 19.35 1.69
CA LYS A 264 -13.79 17.87 1.68
C LYS A 264 -14.02 17.33 0.29
N VAL A 265 -13.23 16.30 -0.06
CA VAL A 265 -13.36 15.51 -1.27
C VAL A 265 -13.40 14.03 -0.86
N ASP A 266 -14.26 13.25 -1.53
CA ASP A 266 -14.37 11.82 -1.26
C ASP A 266 -13.06 11.11 -1.65
N SER A 267 -12.74 10.02 -0.95
CA SER A 267 -11.56 9.23 -1.25
C SER A 267 -11.85 7.74 -1.29
N ILE A 268 -11.02 7.00 -2.04
CA ILE A 268 -11.05 5.53 -2.11
C ILE A 268 -9.66 5.01 -1.82
N GLU A 269 -9.56 4.13 -0.84
CA GLU A 269 -8.33 3.40 -0.54
C GLU A 269 -8.23 2.13 -1.39
N LEU A 270 -7.03 1.86 -1.90
CA LEU A 270 -6.69 0.67 -2.66
C LEU A 270 -5.49 -0.04 -2.01
N TYR A 271 -5.47 -1.36 -2.09
CA TYR A 271 -4.33 -2.18 -1.68
C TYR A 271 -3.75 -2.97 -2.87
N PRO A 272 -3.09 -2.28 -3.81
CA PRO A 272 -2.32 -2.92 -4.87
C PRO A 272 -0.90 -3.19 -4.40
N ALA A 273 -0.33 -4.33 -4.82
CA ALA A 273 1.08 -4.64 -4.72
C ALA A 273 1.56 -5.32 -6.01
N SER A 274 2.87 -5.46 -6.16
CA SER A 274 3.42 -6.21 -7.31
C SER A 274 2.98 -7.67 -7.30
N GLU A 275 2.77 -8.22 -6.13
CA GLU A 275 2.34 -9.59 -5.87
C GLU A 275 0.86 -9.85 -6.22
N GLY A 276 0.04 -8.81 -6.20
CA GLY A 276 -1.39 -8.90 -6.49
C GLY A 276 -2.16 -7.64 -6.13
N PHE A 277 -3.45 -7.61 -6.44
CA PHE A 277 -4.37 -6.59 -5.94
C PHE A 277 -5.26 -7.25 -4.89
N PHE A 278 -5.12 -6.84 -3.63
CA PHE A 278 -5.66 -7.61 -2.50
C PHE A 278 -7.00 -7.11 -1.99
N ALA A 279 -7.16 -5.78 -1.90
CA ALA A 279 -8.37 -5.19 -1.36
C ALA A 279 -8.59 -3.76 -1.91
N TYR A 280 -9.82 -3.28 -1.79
CA TYR A 280 -10.18 -1.88 -2.03
C TYR A 280 -11.35 -1.45 -1.15
N GLN A 281 -11.43 -0.17 -0.87
CA GLN A 281 -12.56 0.43 -0.19
C GLN A 281 -13.80 0.39 -1.10
N ASP A 282 -14.78 -0.45 -0.78
CA ASP A 282 -16.02 -0.63 -1.54
C ASP A 282 -17.19 0.16 -0.95
N SER A 283 -16.99 0.82 0.19
CA SER A 283 -17.98 1.61 0.92
C SER A 283 -17.35 2.83 1.57
N GLN A 284 -18.05 3.97 1.52
CA GLN A 284 -17.65 5.19 2.22
C GLN A 284 -18.05 5.16 3.71
N ASN A 285 -18.92 4.23 4.10
CA ASN A 285 -19.50 4.17 5.44
C ASN A 285 -18.87 3.07 6.31
N GLU A 286 -18.17 2.12 5.69
CA GLU A 286 -17.60 0.97 6.37
C GLU A 286 -16.09 1.14 6.57
N LYS A 287 -15.60 0.73 7.74
CA LYS A 287 -14.17 0.71 8.01
C LYS A 287 -13.50 -0.48 7.31
N GLY A 288 -12.39 -0.21 6.66
CA GLY A 288 -11.57 -1.21 5.98
C GLY A 288 -11.95 -1.43 4.52
N MET A 289 -11.13 -2.22 3.86
CA MET A 289 -11.22 -2.54 2.44
C MET A 289 -11.77 -3.94 2.24
N LEU A 290 -12.63 -4.12 1.24
CA LEU A 290 -13.15 -5.44 0.83
C LEU A 290 -12.00 -6.30 0.32
N LEU A 291 -11.76 -7.46 0.94
CA LEU A 291 -10.75 -8.44 0.52
C LEU A 291 -11.21 -9.15 -0.75
N LEU A 292 -10.36 -9.21 -1.77
CA LEU A 292 -10.68 -9.76 -3.09
C LEU A 292 -10.47 -11.27 -3.13
N LEU A 293 -11.51 -12.03 -2.81
CA LEU A 293 -11.42 -13.48 -2.62
C LEU A 293 -11.46 -14.30 -3.92
N ASN A 294 -11.76 -13.68 -5.06
CA ASN A 294 -11.91 -14.35 -6.36
C ASN A 294 -10.89 -13.90 -7.41
N SER A 295 -9.78 -13.28 -6.99
CA SER A 295 -8.79 -12.66 -7.88
C SER A 295 -7.61 -13.57 -8.26
N GLY A 296 -7.74 -14.90 -8.10
CA GLY A 296 -6.65 -15.84 -8.38
C GLY A 296 -5.56 -15.84 -7.30
N ILE A 297 -5.90 -15.42 -6.10
CA ILE A 297 -5.03 -15.38 -4.92
C ILE A 297 -5.68 -16.19 -3.82
N PHE A 298 -4.94 -17.14 -3.28
CA PHE A 298 -5.29 -17.84 -2.06
C PHE A 298 -4.59 -17.18 -0.89
N TYR A 299 -5.35 -16.87 0.15
CA TYR A 299 -4.89 -16.15 1.33
C TYR A 299 -4.71 -17.06 2.53
N GLU A 300 -3.62 -16.84 3.22
CA GLU A 300 -3.30 -17.45 4.50
C GLU A 300 -2.79 -16.40 5.46
N PHE A 301 -2.86 -16.71 6.75
CA PHE A 301 -2.60 -15.76 7.81
C PHE A 301 -1.78 -16.43 8.91
N VAL A 302 -0.88 -15.66 9.52
CA VAL A 302 -0.16 -16.02 10.73
C VAL A 302 -0.29 -14.85 11.69
N GLU A 303 -0.66 -15.10 12.93
CA GLU A 303 -0.71 -14.04 13.94
C GLU A 303 0.65 -13.35 14.05
N ALA A 304 0.66 -12.01 13.98
CA ALA A 304 1.90 -11.23 13.89
C ALA A 304 2.83 -11.50 15.08
N ASP A 305 2.28 -11.60 16.28
CA ASP A 305 3.02 -11.81 17.52
C ASP A 305 3.75 -13.16 17.56
N THR A 306 3.24 -14.15 16.83
CA THR A 306 3.81 -15.52 16.81
C THR A 306 4.59 -15.81 15.52
N PHE A 307 4.64 -14.88 14.59
CA PHE A 307 5.22 -15.13 13.26
C PHE A 307 6.69 -15.57 13.31
N PHE A 308 7.47 -15.05 14.23
CA PHE A 308 8.88 -15.41 14.40
C PHE A 308 9.13 -16.55 15.39
N SER A 309 8.08 -17.19 15.89
CA SER A 309 8.22 -18.41 16.69
C SER A 309 8.75 -19.58 15.84
N GLU A 310 9.26 -20.61 16.49
CA GLU A 310 9.85 -21.78 15.83
C GLU A 310 8.86 -22.49 14.88
N ASN A 311 7.57 -22.53 15.24
CA ASN A 311 6.49 -23.14 14.46
C ASN A 311 5.26 -22.22 14.42
N PRO A 312 5.25 -21.17 13.60
CA PRO A 312 4.12 -20.25 13.54
C PRO A 312 2.87 -20.94 12.96
N LYS A 313 1.74 -20.81 13.65
CA LYS A 313 0.48 -21.40 13.21
C LYS A 313 -0.06 -20.67 11.98
N ARG A 314 -0.07 -21.35 10.85
CA ARG A 314 -0.62 -20.88 9.58
C ARG A 314 -2.09 -21.27 9.50
N ILE A 315 -2.96 -20.31 9.25
CA ILE A 315 -4.41 -20.48 9.18
C ILE A 315 -4.98 -19.99 7.85
N SER A 316 -6.11 -20.53 7.47
CA SER A 316 -6.88 -20.10 6.30
C SER A 316 -7.90 -19.01 6.67
N LEU A 317 -8.57 -18.45 5.66
CA LEU A 317 -9.58 -17.40 5.85
C LEU A 317 -10.72 -17.79 6.82
N LYS A 318 -11.05 -19.08 6.96
CA LYS A 318 -12.13 -19.55 7.83
C LYS A 318 -11.86 -19.35 9.32
N ASP A 319 -10.57 -19.26 9.70
CA ASP A 319 -10.13 -19.29 11.11
C ASP A 319 -9.71 -17.89 11.62
N VAL A 320 -9.77 -16.86 10.77
CA VAL A 320 -9.38 -15.48 11.14
C VAL A 320 -10.40 -14.84 12.09
N GLN A 321 -9.93 -13.93 12.92
CA GLN A 321 -10.72 -13.20 13.91
C GLN A 321 -10.63 -11.69 13.69
N ILE A 322 -11.72 -10.99 14.04
CA ILE A 322 -11.74 -9.51 14.00
C ILE A 322 -10.79 -8.98 15.10
N GLY A 323 -10.03 -7.94 14.77
CA GLY A 323 -9.15 -7.25 15.72
C GLY A 323 -7.79 -7.91 15.94
N VAL A 324 -7.56 -9.12 15.43
CA VAL A 324 -6.25 -9.78 15.50
C VAL A 324 -5.38 -9.32 14.33
N ASN A 325 -4.12 -9.02 14.62
CA ASN A 325 -3.15 -8.60 13.61
C ASN A 325 -2.47 -9.82 12.98
N TYR A 326 -2.54 -9.94 11.66
CA TYR A 326 -2.01 -11.08 10.93
C TYR A 326 -0.96 -10.67 9.91
N VAL A 327 0.09 -11.46 9.77
CA VAL A 327 0.99 -11.45 8.61
C VAL A 327 0.26 -12.08 7.44
N LEU A 328 0.22 -11.38 6.31
CA LEU A 328 -0.44 -11.82 5.09
C LEU A 328 0.49 -12.74 4.28
N ILE A 329 0.04 -13.97 4.05
CA ILE A 329 0.70 -14.96 3.21
C ILE A 329 -0.16 -15.21 1.98
N VAL A 330 0.45 -15.26 0.80
CA VAL A 330 -0.30 -15.43 -0.45
C VAL A 330 0.25 -16.53 -1.33
N SER A 331 -0.65 -17.22 -2.01
CA SER A 331 -0.33 -18.08 -3.14
C SER A 331 -1.12 -17.59 -4.36
N THR A 332 -0.43 -17.30 -5.48
CA THR A 332 -1.03 -16.53 -6.57
C THR A 332 -0.94 -17.25 -7.92
N ASN A 333 -1.82 -16.87 -8.83
CA ASN A 333 -1.79 -17.26 -10.23
C ASN A 333 -0.63 -16.60 -11.04
N ALA A 334 0.32 -15.99 -10.33
CA ALA A 334 1.60 -15.54 -10.88
C ALA A 334 2.78 -16.43 -10.43
N GLY A 335 2.50 -17.48 -9.64
CA GLY A 335 3.51 -18.44 -9.19
C GLY A 335 4.21 -18.06 -7.88
N LEU A 336 3.64 -17.19 -7.08
CA LEU A 336 4.06 -17.02 -5.69
C LEU A 336 3.36 -18.10 -4.85
N TRP A 337 4.10 -18.79 -3.99
CA TRP A 337 3.62 -19.94 -3.23
C TRP A 337 4.00 -19.81 -1.76
N GLY A 338 3.00 -19.77 -0.87
CA GLY A 338 3.23 -19.56 0.56
C GLY A 338 4.05 -18.29 0.83
N TYR A 339 3.87 -17.26 0.00
CA TYR A 339 4.73 -16.09 -0.04
C TYR A 339 4.38 -15.08 1.05
N ASN A 340 5.33 -14.82 1.93
CA ASN A 340 5.26 -13.77 2.92
C ASN A 340 5.59 -12.42 2.25
N MET A 341 4.59 -11.56 2.13
CA MET A 341 4.77 -10.22 1.59
C MET A 341 5.50 -9.28 2.56
N GLY A 342 5.48 -9.61 3.84
CA GLY A 342 5.93 -8.75 4.92
C GLY A 342 4.89 -7.76 5.40
N ASP A 343 3.71 -7.71 4.80
CA ASP A 343 2.62 -6.82 5.22
C ASP A 343 1.78 -7.48 6.31
N THR A 344 1.29 -6.65 7.25
CA THR A 344 0.34 -7.06 8.27
C THR A 344 -1.02 -6.45 8.03
N VAL A 345 -2.07 -7.22 8.33
CA VAL A 345 -3.47 -6.84 8.15
C VAL A 345 -4.31 -7.24 9.35
N MET A 346 -5.39 -6.52 9.58
CA MET A 346 -6.36 -6.82 10.62
C MET A 346 -7.76 -6.83 10.02
N PHE A 347 -8.56 -7.84 10.37
CA PHE A 347 -9.95 -7.91 9.93
C PHE A 347 -10.83 -6.96 10.73
N THR A 348 -11.65 -6.17 10.01
CA THR A 348 -12.66 -5.28 10.58
C THR A 348 -14.07 -5.84 10.42
N SER A 349 -14.27 -6.82 9.50
CA SER A 349 -15.52 -7.53 9.26
C SER A 349 -15.22 -8.91 8.66
N LEU A 350 -16.08 -9.89 8.94
CA LEU A 350 -16.05 -11.22 8.34
C LEU A 350 -17.23 -11.47 7.37
N SER A 351 -18.16 -10.51 7.25
CA SER A 351 -19.31 -10.64 6.34
C SER A 351 -19.72 -9.27 5.77
N PRO A 352 -19.21 -8.87 4.62
CA PRO A 352 -18.09 -9.47 3.86
C PRO A 352 -16.74 -9.28 4.59
N TYR A 353 -15.74 -10.05 4.17
CA TYR A 353 -14.39 -9.91 4.71
C TYR A 353 -13.79 -8.56 4.34
N ARG A 354 -13.46 -7.76 5.37
CA ARG A 354 -12.80 -6.46 5.22
C ARG A 354 -11.55 -6.42 6.07
N ILE A 355 -10.52 -5.81 5.52
CA ILE A 355 -9.21 -5.66 6.17
C ILE A 355 -8.77 -4.20 6.20
N VAL A 356 -7.93 -3.89 7.16
CA VAL A 356 -7.05 -2.70 7.14
C VAL A 356 -5.62 -3.19 7.11
N VAL A 357 -4.77 -2.48 6.36
CA VAL A 357 -3.31 -2.70 6.42
C VAL A 357 -2.81 -2.06 7.69
N THR A 358 -2.10 -2.82 8.52
CA THR A 358 -1.62 -2.36 9.83
C THR A 358 -0.15 -1.99 9.83
N GLY A 359 0.59 -2.42 8.79
CA GLY A 359 2.01 -2.11 8.65
C GLY A 359 2.78 -3.24 7.98
N ARG A 360 4.04 -3.41 8.39
CA ARG A 360 4.91 -4.47 7.88
C ARG A 360 5.60 -5.20 9.01
N ILE A 361 5.67 -6.53 8.92
CA ILE A 361 6.27 -7.38 9.95
C ILE A 361 7.77 -7.09 10.17
N LYS A 362 8.47 -6.58 9.16
CA LYS A 362 9.87 -6.14 9.25
C LYS A 362 10.02 -4.65 9.64
N HIS A 363 8.92 -3.92 9.73
CA HIS A 363 8.88 -2.51 10.08
C HIS A 363 8.09 -2.36 11.39
N PHE A 364 8.70 -2.81 12.47
CA PHE A 364 8.22 -2.62 13.83
C PHE A 364 9.41 -2.16 14.67
N ILE A 365 9.15 -1.50 15.76
CA ILE A 365 10.13 -1.29 16.82
C ILE A 365 9.86 -2.34 17.89
N SER A 366 10.85 -3.14 18.19
CA SER A 366 10.88 -4.08 19.28
C SER A 366 12.26 -4.12 19.93
N ALA A 367 12.92 -2.96 19.94
CA ALA A 367 14.25 -2.82 20.53
C ALA A 367 14.25 -3.13 22.04
N PHE A 368 13.08 -3.08 22.67
CA PHE A 368 12.86 -3.29 24.09
C PHE A 368 11.77 -4.35 24.37
N GLY A 369 11.25 -5.03 23.33
CA GLY A 369 10.19 -6.01 23.40
C GLY A 369 8.75 -5.48 23.23
N GLU A 370 8.60 -4.20 22.84
CA GLU A 370 7.32 -3.50 22.75
C GLU A 370 6.48 -3.83 21.50
N HIS A 371 7.09 -4.33 20.44
CA HIS A 371 6.43 -4.70 19.18
C HIS A 371 5.48 -3.64 18.60
N VAL A 372 5.89 -2.35 18.65
CA VAL A 372 5.13 -1.24 18.10
C VAL A 372 5.12 -1.33 16.57
N ILE A 373 3.93 -1.23 15.95
CA ILE A 373 3.73 -1.33 14.50
C ILE A 373 3.38 0.04 13.87
N ALA A 374 3.57 0.17 12.57
CA ALA A 374 3.37 1.44 11.85
C ALA A 374 1.96 2.02 12.05
N LYS A 375 0.91 1.18 12.09
CA LYS A 375 -0.47 1.63 12.34
C LYS A 375 -0.62 2.35 13.68
N GLU A 376 -0.03 1.82 14.75
CA GLU A 376 -0.12 2.40 16.10
C GLU A 376 0.57 3.78 16.14
N VAL A 377 1.72 3.87 15.48
CA VAL A 377 2.48 5.12 15.33
C VAL A 377 1.69 6.16 14.55
N GLU A 378 1.10 5.79 13.42
CA GLU A 378 0.31 6.69 12.56
C GLU A 378 -0.99 7.14 13.23
N GLU A 379 -1.69 6.24 13.92
CA GLU A 379 -2.91 6.60 14.68
C GLU A 379 -2.60 7.50 15.87
N ALA A 380 -1.51 7.26 16.61
CA ALA A 380 -1.08 8.13 17.70
C ALA A 380 -0.71 9.53 17.20
N LEU A 381 0.00 9.62 16.06
CA LEU A 381 0.32 10.89 15.42
C LEU A 381 -0.93 11.65 14.98
N ALA A 382 -1.89 10.97 14.35
CA ALA A 382 -3.15 11.58 13.95
C ALA A 382 -3.93 12.13 15.15
N GLN A 383 -3.94 11.43 16.29
CA GLN A 383 -4.54 11.92 17.53
C GLN A 383 -3.83 13.16 18.07
N ALA A 384 -2.50 13.19 18.06
CA ALA A 384 -1.71 14.33 18.51
C ALA A 384 -1.98 15.57 17.64
N VAL A 385 -1.99 15.42 16.33
CA VAL A 385 -2.35 16.49 15.36
C VAL A 385 -3.77 16.99 15.60
N SER A 386 -4.73 16.08 15.79
CA SER A 386 -6.14 16.45 16.02
C SER A 386 -6.35 17.25 17.31
N LYS A 387 -5.61 16.93 18.38
CA LYS A 387 -5.80 17.53 19.70
C LYS A 387 -4.97 18.79 19.94
N ALA A 388 -3.70 18.78 19.51
CA ALA A 388 -2.76 19.88 19.76
C ALA A 388 -2.49 20.75 18.53
N GLY A 389 -3.13 20.43 17.40
CA GLY A 389 -2.88 21.13 16.13
C GLY A 389 -1.55 20.77 15.50
N GLY A 390 -1.13 21.59 14.54
CA GLY A 390 0.08 21.35 13.74
C GLY A 390 -0.23 20.64 12.44
N GLU A 391 0.71 20.71 11.49
CA GLU A 391 0.63 20.02 10.21
C GLU A 391 1.95 19.28 9.98
N VAL A 392 1.88 17.97 9.83
CA VAL A 392 3.05 17.10 9.62
C VAL A 392 3.22 16.83 8.13
N SER A 393 4.43 17.07 7.62
CA SER A 393 4.79 16.75 6.23
C SER A 393 5.27 15.31 6.11
N GLU A 394 6.19 14.89 7.00
CA GLU A 394 6.77 13.56 6.99
C GLU A 394 7.37 13.23 8.36
N PHE A 395 7.57 11.96 8.65
CA PHE A 395 8.18 11.54 9.90
C PHE A 395 8.84 10.16 9.81
N THR A 396 9.70 9.87 10.78
CA THR A 396 10.23 8.52 11.07
C THR A 396 10.47 8.35 12.55
N VAL A 397 10.36 7.12 13.03
CA VAL A 397 10.57 6.76 14.43
C VAL A 397 11.69 5.73 14.51
N ALA A 398 12.64 5.95 15.42
CA ALA A 398 13.75 5.06 15.67
C ALA A 398 13.98 4.87 17.18
N PRO A 399 14.48 3.70 17.64
CA PRO A 399 14.80 3.51 19.04
C PRO A 399 16.09 4.23 19.41
N GLN A 400 16.12 4.92 20.55
CA GLN A 400 17.33 5.37 21.19
C GLN A 400 17.66 4.44 22.34
N VAL A 401 18.49 3.44 22.04
CA VAL A 401 18.83 2.36 22.99
C VAL A 401 19.88 2.83 24.03
N ASN A 402 20.84 3.66 23.60
CA ASN A 402 21.93 4.15 24.41
C ASN A 402 21.89 5.69 24.45
N PRO A 403 20.96 6.30 25.20
CA PRO A 403 20.94 7.75 25.36
C PRO A 403 22.11 8.25 26.19
N ALA A 404 22.22 9.56 26.32
CA ALA A 404 23.26 10.17 27.16
C ALA A 404 23.20 9.62 28.60
N SER A 405 24.35 9.71 29.31
CA SER A 405 24.49 9.15 30.65
C SER A 405 23.39 9.58 31.62
N GLY A 406 22.70 8.60 32.21
CA GLY A 406 21.67 8.80 33.21
C GLY A 406 20.24 8.87 32.66
N GLU A 407 20.02 8.83 31.34
CA GLU A 407 18.73 8.78 30.75
C GLU A 407 18.29 7.33 30.47
N LEU A 408 16.96 7.09 30.56
CA LEU A 408 16.36 5.84 30.09
C LEU A 408 16.27 5.82 28.57
N PRO A 409 16.29 4.64 27.92
CA PRO A 409 16.00 4.48 26.50
C PRO A 409 14.63 5.07 26.12
N TYR A 410 14.44 5.42 24.86
CA TYR A 410 13.18 6.00 24.37
C TYR A 410 13.00 5.79 22.87
N HIS A 411 11.77 5.98 22.39
CA HIS A 411 11.47 6.16 20.97
C HIS A 411 11.72 7.63 20.59
N GLU A 412 12.58 7.85 19.62
CA GLU A 412 12.82 9.18 19.06
C GLU A 412 12.04 9.36 17.77
N TRP A 413 11.24 10.41 17.75
CA TRP A 413 10.40 10.79 16.62
C TRP A 413 11.02 11.97 15.91
N PHE A 414 11.46 11.77 14.68
CA PHE A 414 11.93 12.81 13.78
C PHE A 414 10.74 13.27 12.95
N ILE A 415 10.28 14.50 13.18
CA ILE A 415 9.07 15.02 12.54
C ILE A 415 9.41 16.29 11.77
N GLU A 416 9.07 16.30 10.48
CA GLU A 416 9.05 17.46 9.63
C GLU A 416 7.66 18.09 9.69
N PHE A 417 7.60 19.28 10.30
CA PHE A 417 6.35 20.02 10.42
C PHE A 417 6.24 21.06 9.30
N GLU A 418 5.09 21.10 8.65
CA GLU A 418 4.70 22.22 7.80
C GLU A 418 4.29 23.43 8.66
N LYS A 419 3.55 23.15 9.73
CA LYS A 419 3.16 24.09 10.77
C LYS A 419 3.35 23.44 12.13
N LEU A 420 4.13 24.07 12.99
CA LEU A 420 4.32 23.59 14.37
C LEU A 420 3.01 23.63 15.14
N PRO A 421 2.76 22.67 16.06
CA PRO A 421 1.66 22.76 17.01
C PRO A 421 1.84 23.98 17.92
N GLU A 422 0.75 24.51 18.44
CA GLU A 422 0.78 25.66 19.36
C GLU A 422 1.46 25.32 20.70
N ASP A 423 1.30 24.07 21.13
CA ASP A 423 1.92 23.52 22.34
C ASP A 423 2.55 22.16 22.05
N MET A 424 3.87 22.15 21.89
CA MET A 424 4.68 20.95 21.65
C MET A 424 4.62 19.95 22.81
N GLU A 425 4.47 20.43 24.05
CA GLU A 425 4.39 19.55 25.22
C GLU A 425 3.06 18.78 25.22
N THR A 426 1.94 19.47 24.94
CA THR A 426 0.64 18.83 24.76
C THR A 426 0.65 17.88 23.56
N PHE A 427 1.32 18.24 22.47
CA PHE A 427 1.48 17.36 21.30
C PHE A 427 2.22 16.07 21.67
N ALA A 428 3.39 16.20 22.30
CA ALA A 428 4.24 15.06 22.70
C ALA A 428 3.53 14.16 23.73
N ASN A 429 2.82 14.75 24.70
CA ASN A 429 2.03 14.00 25.68
C ASN A 429 0.90 13.23 25.03
N THR A 430 0.18 13.86 24.09
CA THR A 430 -0.93 13.20 23.39
C THR A 430 -0.43 12.06 22.52
N LEU A 431 0.70 12.26 21.84
CA LEU A 431 1.34 11.26 21.01
C LEU A 431 1.75 10.03 21.82
N ASP A 432 2.43 10.24 22.94
CA ASP A 432 2.87 9.17 23.84
C ASP A 432 1.69 8.42 24.48
N GLN A 433 0.68 9.14 24.98
CA GLN A 433 -0.53 8.54 25.54
C GLN A 433 -1.31 7.76 24.47
N GLY A 434 -1.38 8.29 23.24
CA GLY A 434 -2.01 7.61 22.11
C GLY A 434 -1.32 6.28 21.79
N LEU A 435 0.01 6.25 21.82
CA LEU A 435 0.79 5.03 21.60
C LEU A 435 0.60 4.03 22.77
N GLN A 436 0.64 4.48 24.02
CA GLN A 436 0.38 3.65 25.19
C GLN A 436 -1.03 3.05 25.19
N ALA A 437 -2.03 3.79 24.73
CA ALA A 437 -3.41 3.30 24.65
C ALA A 437 -3.58 2.18 23.60
N GLN A 438 -2.76 2.14 22.57
CA GLN A 438 -2.84 1.17 21.50
C GLN A 438 -1.91 -0.03 21.73
N ASN A 439 -0.77 0.18 22.37
CA ASN A 439 0.24 -0.86 22.59
C ASN A 439 0.48 -1.08 24.09
N SER A 440 -0.05 -2.19 24.62
CA SER A 440 0.08 -2.53 26.04
C SER A 440 1.52 -2.82 26.46
N TYR A 441 2.34 -3.40 25.59
CA TYR A 441 3.75 -3.67 25.88
C TYR A 441 4.55 -2.38 26.00
N TYR A 442 4.33 -1.43 25.09
CA TYR A 442 4.93 -0.10 25.19
C TYR A 442 4.53 0.60 26.49
N LYS A 443 3.25 0.52 26.86
CA LYS A 443 2.74 1.05 28.13
C LYS A 443 3.43 0.40 29.32
N ASP A 444 3.54 -0.92 29.36
CA ASP A 444 4.18 -1.66 30.44
C ASP A 444 5.67 -1.26 30.60
N LEU A 445 6.37 -1.03 29.50
CA LEU A 445 7.76 -0.57 29.52
C LEU A 445 7.90 0.86 30.09
N ILE A 446 6.96 1.75 29.79
CA ILE A 446 6.93 3.11 30.35
C ILE A 446 6.61 3.06 31.86
N GLU A 447 5.56 2.33 32.25
CA GLU A 447 5.16 2.16 33.65
C GLU A 447 6.24 1.45 34.48
N GLY A 448 6.90 0.46 33.88
CA GLY A 448 8.03 -0.27 34.46
C GLY A 448 9.34 0.50 34.52
N LYS A 449 9.39 1.73 34.01
CA LYS A 449 10.59 2.58 33.90
C LYS A 449 11.76 1.91 33.17
N ILE A 450 11.44 1.08 32.18
CA ILE A 450 12.40 0.49 31.23
C ILE A 450 12.61 1.47 30.09
N LEU A 451 11.53 2.13 29.64
CA LEU A 451 11.56 3.25 28.72
C LEU A 451 11.13 4.54 29.41
N GLN A 452 11.65 5.66 28.95
CA GLN A 452 11.05 6.96 29.21
C GLN A 452 10.10 7.35 28.07
N ARG A 453 9.26 8.37 28.32
CA ARG A 453 8.39 8.97 27.32
C ARG A 453 9.16 9.29 26.04
N LEU A 454 8.50 9.11 24.90
CA LEU A 454 9.06 9.45 23.60
C LEU A 454 9.60 10.89 23.53
N LYS A 455 10.61 11.11 22.69
CA LYS A 455 11.16 12.45 22.41
C LYS A 455 10.89 12.81 20.95
N ILE A 456 10.59 14.08 20.71
CA ILE A 456 10.37 14.62 19.38
C ILE A 456 11.54 15.49 18.98
N THR A 457 12.16 15.16 17.86
CA THR A 457 13.18 15.95 17.18
C THR A 457 12.55 16.58 15.94
N CYS A 458 12.29 17.88 16.01
CA CYS A 458 11.78 18.61 14.85
C CYS A 458 12.92 18.77 13.84
N VAL A 459 12.69 18.28 12.62
CA VAL A 459 13.63 18.44 11.51
C VAL A 459 13.16 19.54 10.57
N PRO A 460 14.10 20.28 9.91
CA PRO A 460 13.76 21.32 8.94
C PRO A 460 12.97 20.79 7.75
N LYS A 461 12.24 21.67 7.05
CA LYS A 461 11.56 21.34 5.81
C LYS A 461 12.52 20.78 4.77
N SER A 462 12.06 19.81 4.02
CA SER A 462 12.77 19.08 2.97
C SER A 462 13.86 18.12 3.49
N THR A 463 14.01 17.90 4.78
CA THR A 463 14.99 16.94 5.33
C THR A 463 14.77 15.54 4.78
N PHE A 464 13.54 15.04 4.77
CA PHE A 464 13.22 13.72 4.22
C PHE A 464 13.34 13.65 2.70
N VAL A 465 13.04 14.73 2.00
CA VAL A 465 13.24 14.83 0.54
C VAL A 465 14.72 14.70 0.21
N GLU A 466 15.60 15.45 0.89
CA GLU A 466 17.03 15.39 0.68
C GLU A 466 17.61 14.02 1.07
N TYR A 467 17.12 13.43 2.16
CA TYR A 467 17.46 12.05 2.51
C TYR A 467 17.10 11.07 1.38
N MET A 468 15.88 11.11 0.86
CA MET A 468 15.44 10.22 -0.22
C MET A 468 16.24 10.43 -1.50
N LYS A 469 16.60 11.68 -1.84
CA LYS A 469 17.51 12.00 -2.94
C LYS A 469 18.89 11.37 -2.73
N SER A 470 19.45 11.50 -1.55
CA SER A 470 20.77 10.94 -1.22
C SER A 470 20.83 9.41 -1.34
N GLN A 471 19.69 8.75 -1.12
CA GLN A 471 19.54 7.30 -1.28
C GLN A 471 19.20 6.86 -2.72
N GLY A 472 19.10 7.79 -3.68
CA GLY A 472 18.64 7.51 -5.03
C GLY A 472 17.20 6.97 -5.10
N LYS A 473 16.40 7.25 -4.08
CA LYS A 473 15.02 6.74 -3.90
C LYS A 473 13.97 7.85 -4.00
N PHE A 474 14.34 9.03 -4.44
CA PHE A 474 13.38 10.12 -4.62
C PHE A 474 12.51 9.87 -5.84
N GLY A 475 11.20 9.94 -5.67
CA GLY A 475 10.22 9.78 -6.74
C GLY A 475 9.64 8.36 -6.93
N GLY A 476 8.64 8.27 -7.74
CA GLY A 476 7.95 7.01 -8.09
C GLY A 476 7.14 6.44 -6.93
N GLN A 477 7.40 5.19 -6.57
CA GLN A 477 6.71 4.49 -5.48
C GLN A 477 7.53 4.41 -4.18
N ASN A 478 8.66 5.12 -4.13
CA ASN A 478 9.48 5.13 -2.92
C ASN A 478 8.84 6.01 -1.86
N LYS A 479 8.97 5.62 -0.61
CA LYS A 479 8.42 6.30 0.58
C LYS A 479 9.45 6.28 1.71
N VAL A 480 9.35 7.23 2.61
CA VAL A 480 10.05 7.20 3.88
C VAL A 480 9.51 6.04 4.71
N GLN A 481 10.38 5.33 5.37
CA GLN A 481 9.99 4.30 6.33
C GLN A 481 9.64 4.97 7.65
N HIS A 482 8.37 4.92 8.05
CA HIS A 482 7.88 5.61 9.24
C HIS A 482 8.37 4.99 10.55
N LEU A 483 8.79 3.72 10.53
CA LEU A 483 9.16 2.99 11.73
C LEU A 483 10.37 2.11 11.45
N SER A 484 11.41 2.19 12.25
CA SER A 484 12.63 1.41 12.10
C SER A 484 13.07 0.80 13.43
N ASN A 485 13.53 -0.45 13.40
CA ASN A 485 14.11 -1.13 14.56
C ASN A 485 15.59 -0.76 14.76
N ASP A 486 16.15 0.06 13.89
CA ASP A 486 17.49 0.61 13.97
C ASP A 486 17.49 2.12 13.69
N ARG A 487 18.65 2.75 13.83
CA ARG A 487 18.81 4.20 13.66
C ARG A 487 19.37 4.60 12.29
N LYS A 488 19.42 3.67 11.32
CA LYS A 488 20.06 3.97 10.01
C LYS A 488 19.42 5.15 9.28
N ILE A 489 18.11 5.30 9.33
CA ILE A 489 17.43 6.45 8.74
C ILE A 489 17.74 7.68 9.58
N ALA A 490 17.42 7.64 10.86
CA ALA A 490 17.58 8.73 11.81
C ALA A 490 19.00 9.34 11.78
N ASP A 491 20.03 8.51 11.84
CA ASP A 491 21.42 8.95 11.88
C ASP A 491 21.95 9.45 10.52
N ASN A 492 21.22 9.24 9.43
CA ASN A 492 21.53 9.72 8.08
C ASN A 492 20.67 10.91 7.63
N LEU A 493 19.70 11.33 8.45
CA LEU A 493 19.03 12.62 8.23
C LEU A 493 20.05 13.74 8.44
N LYS A 494 20.17 14.63 7.49
CA LYS A 494 21.09 15.80 7.55
C LYS A 494 20.24 17.07 7.60
N TRP A 495 20.43 17.88 8.63
CA TRP A 495 19.82 19.19 8.80
C TRP A 495 20.75 20.17 9.48
#